data_de1c45181c0dc9e277673ae97857f6d7
#
_entry.id   de1c45181c0dc9e277673ae97857f6d7
#
_cell.length_a   1.000
_cell.length_b   1.000
_cell.length_c   1.000
_cell.angle_alpha   90.00
_cell.angle_beta   90.00
_cell.angle_gamma   90.00
#
_symmetry.space_group_name_H-M   'P 1'
#
loop_
_entity.id
_entity.type
_entity.pdbx_description
1 polymer ?
#
loop_
_entity_poly.entity_id
_entity_poly.type
_entity_poly.pdbx_seq_one_letter_code
_entity_poly.pdbx_strand_id
1 'polypeptide(L)'
;MSLTTRPRVLAVGVAAAVLTTVAVTYTVRAAHEAPPTVTTSEFPLDKGQLYFRSTQAGAGQVARLPLGGRGPRTTGGPTCERFYAAGGTGLCLLRRPGIPPKAYAVVLDGKLREKRRIALPGIPNRARVSASGRMLSWTMFTTGDSYSGGGGSFSTRTSILDTRTGYLIKNMEEIPLTLDGRRHHSPDVNYWGVTFARDDNRFYATVSTKGKTYLVRGDLRKWAATALRENVECPSLSPDNTRLAFKKRVRGGTSDPWRLYVLDLRTMRERPLAEHHSVDDQAAWLDNDTLAYALPGREGRKQDVWTVPADGSGRPELRIPGGSSPAAVR
;
A
#
# COMPACT_ATOMS: atom_id res chain seq x y z
N MET A 1 46.65 -33.01 -35.68
CA MET A 1 45.27 -32.99 -35.15
C MET A 1 45.27 -32.51 -33.69
N SER A 2 44.33 -31.66 -33.33
CA SER A 2 44.00 -31.18 -31.96
C SER A 2 44.91 -30.10 -31.33
N LEU A 3 44.80 -28.86 -31.79
CA LEU A 3 45.32 -27.68 -31.09
C LEU A 3 44.29 -26.57 -30.86
N THR A 4 42.98 -26.84 -31.04
CA THR A 4 41.93 -25.80 -30.96
C THR A 4 41.07 -25.84 -29.70
N THR A 5 41.25 -26.79 -28.78
CA THR A 5 40.46 -26.92 -27.54
C THR A 5 40.98 -26.08 -26.37
N ARG A 6 42.30 -25.84 -26.30
CA ARG A 6 42.92 -25.10 -25.18
C ARG A 6 42.46 -23.63 -25.04
N PRO A 7 42.34 -22.80 -26.11
CA PRO A 7 41.91 -21.41 -25.94
C PRO A 7 40.43 -21.30 -25.54
N ARG A 8 39.56 -22.23 -25.96
CA ARG A 8 38.14 -22.23 -25.58
C ARG A 8 37.93 -22.57 -24.09
N VAL A 9 38.69 -23.53 -23.57
CA VAL A 9 38.64 -23.92 -22.15
C VAL A 9 39.14 -22.76 -21.27
N LEU A 10 40.21 -22.07 -21.71
CA LEU A 10 40.74 -20.91 -21.00
C LEU A 10 39.73 -19.76 -20.99
N ALA A 11 39.07 -19.47 -22.12
CA ALA A 11 38.05 -18.41 -22.20
C ALA A 11 36.82 -18.71 -21.31
N VAL A 12 36.37 -19.96 -21.29
CA VAL A 12 35.26 -20.37 -20.38
C VAL A 12 35.69 -20.27 -18.93
N GLY A 13 36.91 -20.66 -18.56
CA GLY A 13 37.42 -20.53 -17.19
C GLY A 13 37.51 -19.08 -16.74
N VAL A 14 38.02 -18.18 -17.60
CA VAL A 14 38.07 -16.72 -17.28
C VAL A 14 36.66 -16.13 -17.15
N ALA A 15 35.74 -16.45 -18.05
CA ALA A 15 34.35 -15.98 -17.96
C ALA A 15 33.66 -16.46 -16.66
N ALA A 16 33.85 -17.73 -16.31
CA ALA A 16 33.32 -18.27 -15.06
C ALA A 16 33.91 -17.58 -13.81
N ALA A 17 35.21 -17.32 -13.79
CA ALA A 17 35.89 -16.62 -12.70
C ALA A 17 35.39 -15.18 -12.57
N VAL A 18 35.21 -14.44 -13.67
CA VAL A 18 34.67 -13.08 -13.67
C VAL A 18 33.22 -13.05 -13.16
N LEU A 19 32.38 -13.96 -13.66
CA LEU A 19 30.99 -14.05 -13.20
C LEU A 19 30.89 -14.40 -11.70
N THR A 20 31.74 -15.32 -11.22
CA THR A 20 31.81 -15.67 -9.80
C THR A 20 32.27 -14.48 -8.96
N THR A 21 33.30 -13.75 -9.40
CA THR A 21 33.80 -12.57 -8.70
C THR A 21 32.73 -11.47 -8.65
N VAL A 22 32.02 -11.21 -9.75
CA VAL A 22 30.93 -10.24 -9.80
C VAL A 22 29.78 -10.66 -8.86
N ALA A 23 29.39 -11.94 -8.88
CA ALA A 23 28.35 -12.46 -8.03
C ALA A 23 28.73 -12.39 -6.53
N VAL A 24 29.97 -12.77 -6.18
CA VAL A 24 30.47 -12.68 -4.79
C VAL A 24 30.56 -11.22 -4.35
N THR A 25 31.10 -10.32 -5.19
CA THR A 25 31.17 -8.89 -4.87
C THR A 25 29.79 -8.27 -4.69
N TYR A 26 28.82 -8.64 -5.53
CA TYR A 26 27.43 -8.19 -5.41
C TYR A 26 26.79 -8.72 -4.13
N THR A 27 26.93 -10.00 -3.83
CA THR A 27 26.35 -10.61 -2.62
C THR A 27 26.99 -10.09 -1.35
N VAL A 28 28.31 -9.86 -1.33
CA VAL A 28 29.03 -9.27 -0.18
C VAL A 28 28.61 -7.81 0.03
N ARG A 29 28.53 -7.00 -1.04
CA ARG A 29 27.97 -5.63 -0.93
C ARG A 29 26.54 -5.62 -0.45
N ALA A 30 25.68 -6.46 -1.02
CA ALA A 30 24.29 -6.56 -0.58
C ALA A 30 24.13 -7.07 0.86
N ALA A 31 25.09 -7.88 1.36
CA ALA A 31 25.10 -8.37 2.74
C ALA A 31 25.67 -7.34 3.74
N HIS A 32 26.61 -6.52 3.29
CA HIS A 32 27.26 -5.49 4.14
C HIS A 32 26.61 -4.10 4.05
N GLU A 33 25.69 -3.86 3.11
CA GLU A 33 24.84 -2.68 3.20
C GLU A 33 24.07 -2.75 4.53
N ALA A 34 24.57 -2.00 5.53
CA ALA A 34 23.89 -1.81 6.80
C ALA A 34 22.42 -1.45 6.50
N PRO A 35 21.46 -1.93 7.32
CA PRO A 35 20.08 -1.52 7.15
C PRO A 35 20.05 -0.01 6.95
N PRO A 36 19.34 0.54 5.95
CA PRO A 36 19.08 1.95 5.93
C PRO A 36 18.47 2.27 7.30
N THR A 37 19.29 2.80 8.17
CA THR A 37 18.84 3.34 9.44
C THR A 37 17.91 4.45 9.04
N VAL A 38 16.66 4.38 9.47
CA VAL A 38 15.69 5.48 9.32
C VAL A 38 16.18 6.56 10.30
N THR A 39 17.38 7.08 10.07
CA THR A 39 17.92 8.21 10.79
C THR A 39 17.47 9.46 10.08
N THR A 40 16.38 10.03 10.56
CA THR A 40 16.00 11.38 10.21
C THR A 40 16.14 12.21 11.48
N SER A 41 17.18 13.03 11.53
CA SER A 41 17.15 14.16 12.42
C SER A 41 15.97 15.05 11.98
N GLU A 42 14.98 15.23 12.86
CA GLU A 42 13.98 16.29 12.77
C GLU A 42 12.98 16.27 11.59
N PHE A 43 12.40 15.12 11.24
CA PHE A 43 11.26 15.05 10.32
C PHE A 43 10.06 14.38 11.01
N PRO A 44 9.45 15.04 12.03
CA PRO A 44 8.35 14.45 12.81
C PRO A 44 7.05 14.40 12.04
N LEU A 45 6.10 13.60 12.54
CA LEU A 45 4.71 13.55 12.09
C LEU A 45 3.92 14.70 12.71
N ASP A 46 4.02 15.88 12.11
CA ASP A 46 3.32 17.08 12.57
C ASP A 46 1.88 17.10 12.09
N LYS A 47 0.99 17.59 12.94
CA LYS A 47 -0.41 17.85 12.58
C LYS A 47 -0.49 18.95 11.50
N GLY A 48 -1.52 18.88 10.68
CA GLY A 48 -1.74 19.84 9.61
C GLY A 48 -0.82 19.63 8.40
N GLN A 49 -0.15 18.48 8.31
CA GLN A 49 0.72 18.14 7.18
C GLN A 49 0.14 16.99 6.35
N LEU A 50 0.36 17.07 5.05
CA LEU A 50 0.14 16.00 4.08
C LEU A 50 1.49 15.34 3.78
N TYR A 51 1.65 14.11 4.25
CA TYR A 51 2.82 13.28 3.96
C TYR A 51 2.58 12.49 2.69
N PHE A 52 3.66 12.22 1.96
CA PHE A 52 3.60 11.45 0.73
C PHE A 52 4.98 10.87 0.41
N ARG A 53 5.00 9.84 -0.42
CA ARG A 53 6.22 9.27 -0.96
C ARG A 53 6.62 10.06 -2.22
N SER A 54 7.85 10.58 -2.27
CA SER A 54 8.40 11.21 -3.46
C SER A 54 8.68 10.19 -4.55
N THR A 55 8.31 10.49 -5.79
CA THR A 55 8.64 9.69 -6.98
C THR A 55 9.59 10.40 -7.94
N GLN A 56 10.08 11.58 -7.56
CA GLN A 56 11.12 12.37 -8.25
C GLN A 56 12.52 11.98 -7.76
N ALA A 57 13.53 12.79 -8.06
CA ALA A 57 14.88 12.65 -7.53
C ALA A 57 14.85 12.43 -6.00
N GLY A 58 15.56 11.42 -5.50
CA GLY A 58 15.37 10.89 -4.14
C GLY A 58 14.18 9.92 -4.05
N ALA A 59 13.90 9.19 -5.12
CA ALA A 59 12.74 8.33 -5.28
C ALA A 59 12.53 7.39 -4.10
N GLY A 60 11.32 7.42 -3.55
CA GLY A 60 10.91 6.62 -2.40
C GLY A 60 10.97 7.35 -1.06
N GLN A 61 11.67 8.47 -0.95
CA GLN A 61 11.76 9.22 0.30
C GLN A 61 10.42 9.85 0.67
N VAL A 62 10.05 9.78 1.94
CA VAL A 62 8.87 10.46 2.48
C VAL A 62 9.13 11.95 2.53
N ALA A 63 8.17 12.71 1.99
CA ALA A 63 8.14 14.16 1.99
C ALA A 63 6.83 14.64 2.61
N ARG A 64 6.76 15.92 2.95
CA ARG A 64 5.55 16.57 3.45
C ARG A 64 5.34 17.95 2.84
N LEU A 65 4.12 18.42 2.90
CA LEU A 65 3.71 19.79 2.63
C LEU A 65 2.50 20.12 3.52
N PRO A 66 2.19 21.41 3.74
CA PRO A 66 1.01 21.80 4.50
C PRO A 66 -0.28 21.22 3.91
N LEU A 67 -1.14 20.66 4.77
CA LEU A 67 -2.40 20.07 4.36
C LEU A 67 -3.31 21.09 3.64
N GLY A 68 -3.29 22.36 4.04
CA GLY A 68 -4.01 23.45 3.39
C GLY A 68 -3.45 23.86 2.01
N GLY A 69 -2.36 23.25 1.54
CA GLY A 69 -1.86 23.39 0.17
C GLY A 69 -0.99 24.58 -0.18
N ARG A 70 -0.74 25.42 0.78
CA ARG A 70 0.20 26.55 0.62
C ARG A 70 1.46 26.26 1.43
N GLY A 71 2.62 26.32 0.78
CA GLY A 71 3.91 26.11 1.42
C GLY A 71 4.84 25.16 0.68
N PRO A 72 6.12 25.16 1.06
CA PRO A 72 7.15 24.38 0.37
C PRO A 72 7.00 22.89 0.66
N ARG A 73 7.40 22.08 -0.33
CA ARG A 73 7.64 20.66 -0.16
C ARG A 73 8.94 20.46 0.62
N THR A 74 8.88 19.71 1.72
CA THR A 74 10.05 19.33 2.50
C THR A 74 10.25 17.82 2.40
N THR A 75 11.45 17.38 2.06
CA THR A 75 11.89 15.98 2.08
C THR A 75 12.80 15.73 3.26
N GLY A 76 12.74 14.55 3.87
CA GLY A 76 13.55 14.25 5.05
C GLY A 76 13.13 12.95 5.75
N GLY A 77 12.02 12.37 5.36
CA GLY A 77 11.55 11.11 5.93
C GLY A 77 12.25 9.87 5.36
N PRO A 78 11.89 8.67 5.83
CA PRO A 78 12.48 7.41 5.38
C PRO A 78 12.17 7.11 3.92
N THR A 79 12.99 6.24 3.32
CA THR A 79 12.71 5.69 1.99
C THR A 79 11.78 4.49 2.11
N CYS A 80 10.63 4.54 1.43
CA CYS A 80 9.57 3.53 1.47
C CYS A 80 9.07 3.19 0.06
N GLU A 81 8.60 1.96 -0.13
CA GLU A 81 7.79 1.58 -1.31
C GLU A 81 6.33 2.05 -1.13
N ARG A 82 5.82 1.97 0.10
CA ARG A 82 4.54 2.50 0.55
C ARG A 82 4.70 3.15 1.91
N PHE A 83 3.96 4.22 2.14
CA PHE A 83 3.96 4.93 3.41
C PHE A 83 2.52 5.31 3.78
N TYR A 84 2.21 5.23 5.05
CA TYR A 84 1.00 5.82 5.61
C TYR A 84 1.27 6.24 7.06
N ALA A 85 0.63 7.32 7.51
CA ALA A 85 0.80 7.80 8.89
C ALA A 85 -0.52 8.38 9.42
N ALA A 86 -0.80 8.11 10.68
CA ALA A 86 -1.89 8.70 11.45
C ALA A 86 -1.60 8.54 12.96
N GLY A 87 -2.19 9.38 13.81
CA GLY A 87 -2.14 9.25 15.26
C GLY A 87 -0.73 9.17 15.85
N GLY A 88 0.24 9.86 15.25
CA GLY A 88 1.65 9.83 15.69
C GLY A 88 2.39 8.54 15.37
N THR A 89 1.83 7.65 14.54
CA THR A 89 2.46 6.40 14.11
C THR A 89 2.62 6.39 12.59
N GLY A 90 3.78 6.00 12.09
CA GLY A 90 4.05 5.75 10.68
C GLY A 90 4.19 4.26 10.36
N LEU A 91 3.80 3.88 9.17
CA LEU A 91 4.03 2.55 8.59
C LEU A 91 4.76 2.73 7.26
N CYS A 92 5.98 2.24 7.19
CA CYS A 92 6.83 2.23 6.01
C CYS A 92 6.99 0.80 5.51
N LEU A 93 6.52 0.53 4.31
CA LEU A 93 6.82 -0.74 3.64
C LEU A 93 8.02 -0.51 2.73
N LEU A 94 9.04 -1.34 2.85
CA LEU A 94 10.26 -1.20 2.06
C LEU A 94 10.73 -2.54 1.50
N ARG A 95 11.44 -2.47 0.39
CA ARG A 95 12.19 -3.60 -0.17
C ARG A 95 13.67 -3.28 -0.15
N ARG A 96 14.46 -4.33 0.01
CA ARG A 96 15.90 -4.29 -0.15
C ARG A 96 16.30 -5.18 -1.32
N PRO A 97 17.21 -4.72 -2.17
CA PRO A 97 17.81 -5.58 -3.16
C PRO A 97 18.55 -6.73 -2.48
N GLY A 98 18.70 -7.83 -3.18
CA GLY A 98 19.36 -9.04 -2.71
C GLY A 98 18.82 -10.26 -3.45
N ILE A 99 19.41 -11.44 -3.22
CA ILE A 99 18.99 -12.72 -3.79
C ILE A 99 18.75 -13.68 -2.61
N PRO A 100 17.48 -13.95 -2.26
CA PRO A 100 16.26 -13.31 -2.73
C PRO A 100 16.07 -11.88 -2.17
N PRO A 101 15.31 -11.01 -2.83
CA PRO A 101 15.03 -9.67 -2.30
C PRO A 101 14.25 -9.77 -0.99
N LYS A 102 14.56 -8.89 -0.04
CA LYS A 102 13.92 -8.85 1.28
C LYS A 102 12.93 -7.68 1.36
N ALA A 103 11.79 -7.91 1.96
CA ALA A 103 10.79 -6.87 2.20
C ALA A 103 10.45 -6.78 3.70
N TYR A 104 10.05 -5.59 4.13
CA TYR A 104 9.75 -5.31 5.53
C TYR A 104 8.58 -4.34 5.69
N ALA A 105 7.80 -4.56 6.75
CA ALA A 105 6.93 -3.56 7.34
C ALA A 105 7.67 -2.96 8.55
N VAL A 106 7.88 -1.65 8.50
CA VAL A 106 8.59 -0.90 9.56
C VAL A 106 7.60 0.04 10.23
N VAL A 107 7.39 -0.17 11.52
CA VAL A 107 6.59 0.70 12.39
C VAL A 107 7.48 1.84 12.86
N LEU A 108 7.01 3.07 12.70
CA LEU A 108 7.72 4.29 13.01
C LEU A 108 6.98 5.05 14.12
N ASP A 109 7.73 5.70 15.01
CA ASP A 109 7.17 6.62 16.00
C ASP A 109 6.84 8.00 15.39
N GLY A 110 6.32 8.92 16.20
CA GLY A 110 5.97 10.28 15.78
C GLY A 110 7.18 11.12 15.30
N LYS A 111 8.41 10.68 15.56
CA LYS A 111 9.64 11.27 15.01
C LYS A 111 10.17 10.49 13.80
N LEU A 112 9.39 9.58 13.25
CA LEU A 112 9.74 8.66 12.17
C LEU A 112 10.96 7.76 12.47
N ARG A 113 11.24 7.48 13.73
CA ARG A 113 12.27 6.54 14.16
C ARG A 113 11.67 5.14 14.20
N GLU A 114 12.44 4.16 13.79
CA GLU A 114 12.03 2.76 13.78
C GLU A 114 11.75 2.25 15.20
N LYS A 115 10.55 1.71 15.42
CA LYS A 115 10.13 1.04 16.65
C LYS A 115 10.12 -0.48 16.52
N ARG A 116 9.72 -0.95 15.34
CA ARG A 116 9.61 -2.39 15.08
C ARG A 116 9.76 -2.66 13.59
N ARG A 117 10.44 -3.74 13.27
CA ARG A 117 10.60 -4.25 11.89
C ARG A 117 10.06 -5.66 11.80
N ILE A 118 9.27 -5.93 10.77
CA ILE A 118 8.65 -7.22 10.52
C ILE A 118 9.02 -7.63 9.10
N ALA A 119 9.64 -8.80 8.94
CA ALA A 119 9.97 -9.35 7.63
C ALA A 119 8.69 -9.76 6.89
N LEU A 120 8.63 -9.44 5.61
CA LEU A 120 7.51 -9.75 4.72
C LEU A 120 7.92 -10.83 3.72
N PRO A 121 7.11 -11.88 3.53
CA PRO A 121 7.41 -12.95 2.58
C PRO A 121 6.98 -12.62 1.14
N GLY A 122 6.60 -11.38 0.84
CA GLY A 122 6.06 -11.00 -0.47
C GLY A 122 6.36 -9.55 -0.84
N ILE A 123 5.77 -9.10 -1.95
CA ILE A 123 5.96 -7.75 -2.49
C ILE A 123 4.98 -6.78 -1.81
N PRO A 124 5.46 -5.72 -1.12
CA PRO A 124 4.60 -4.74 -0.46
C PRO A 124 3.66 -4.03 -1.43
N ASN A 125 2.39 -3.87 -1.03
CA ASN A 125 1.39 -3.22 -1.89
C ASN A 125 0.61 -2.10 -1.19
N ARG A 126 -0.09 -2.36 -0.09
CA ARG A 126 -0.93 -1.39 0.63
C ARG A 126 -0.48 -1.22 2.07
N ALA A 127 -0.60 -0.01 2.60
CA ALA A 127 -0.30 0.34 3.99
C ALA A 127 -1.41 1.21 4.56
N ARG A 128 -1.84 0.94 5.79
CA ARG A 128 -2.82 1.75 6.50
C ARG A 128 -2.52 1.79 7.99
N VAL A 129 -2.77 2.93 8.61
CA VAL A 129 -2.70 3.16 10.05
C VAL A 129 -4.06 3.70 10.49
N SER A 130 -4.59 3.24 11.62
CA SER A 130 -5.83 3.76 12.20
C SER A 130 -5.67 5.20 12.68
N ALA A 131 -6.78 5.92 12.83
CA ALA A 131 -6.77 7.32 13.25
C ALA A 131 -6.09 7.54 14.61
N SER A 132 -6.12 6.56 15.50
CA SER A 132 -5.43 6.57 16.81
C SER A 132 -3.92 6.28 16.69
N GLY A 133 -3.43 5.77 15.56
CA GLY A 133 -2.08 5.26 15.40
C GLY A 133 -1.84 3.85 15.96
N ARG A 134 -2.87 3.21 16.54
CA ARG A 134 -2.74 1.91 17.21
C ARG A 134 -2.77 0.72 16.26
N MET A 135 -3.74 0.69 15.33
CA MET A 135 -3.91 -0.43 14.42
C MET A 135 -3.21 -0.16 13.10
N LEU A 136 -2.37 -1.08 12.68
CA LEU A 136 -1.65 -1.02 11.42
C LEU A 136 -2.06 -2.20 10.55
N SER A 137 -2.17 -1.97 9.24
CA SER A 137 -2.37 -3.05 8.27
C SER A 137 -1.50 -2.86 7.05
N TRP A 138 -1.03 -3.97 6.52
CA TRP A 138 -0.35 -4.03 5.23
C TRP A 138 -0.80 -5.22 4.42
N THR A 139 -0.82 -5.03 3.11
CA THR A 139 -1.06 -6.08 2.13
C THR A 139 0.20 -6.31 1.30
N MET A 140 0.52 -7.55 1.01
CA MET A 140 1.59 -7.94 0.12
C MET A 140 1.10 -8.95 -0.92
N PHE A 141 1.72 -8.96 -2.09
CA PHE A 141 1.58 -10.04 -3.07
C PHE A 141 2.49 -11.19 -2.70
N THR A 142 1.97 -12.42 -2.74
CA THR A 142 2.71 -13.62 -2.33
C THR A 142 3.23 -14.45 -3.50
N THR A 143 2.69 -14.28 -4.69
CA THR A 143 3.06 -15.05 -5.91
C THR A 143 3.73 -14.23 -6.99
N GLY A 144 4.03 -12.96 -6.76
CA GLY A 144 4.71 -12.10 -7.74
C GLY A 144 3.86 -11.66 -8.94
N ASP A 145 2.63 -12.14 -9.06
CA ASP A 145 1.77 -11.81 -10.18
C ASP A 145 1.23 -10.39 -10.06
N SER A 146 1.37 -9.66 -11.16
CA SER A 146 0.90 -8.29 -11.28
C SER A 146 -0.62 -8.25 -11.49
N TYR A 147 -1.27 -7.20 -10.97
CA TYR A 147 -2.67 -6.87 -11.20
C TYR A 147 -3.06 -6.76 -12.68
N SER A 148 -2.10 -6.61 -13.57
CA SER A 148 -2.31 -6.31 -14.99
C SER A 148 -2.41 -7.52 -15.91
N GLY A 149 -2.28 -8.74 -15.41
CA GLY A 149 -2.37 -9.95 -16.21
C GLY A 149 -3.79 -10.55 -16.18
N GLY A 150 -4.50 -10.51 -17.30
CA GLY A 150 -5.76 -11.26 -17.43
C GLY A 150 -5.52 -12.75 -17.18
N GLY A 151 -6.16 -13.34 -16.16
CA GLY A 151 -6.26 -14.78 -15.96
C GLY A 151 -5.23 -15.45 -15.05
N GLY A 152 -4.27 -14.74 -14.44
CA GLY A 152 -3.36 -15.29 -13.43
C GLY A 152 -3.98 -15.32 -12.04
N SER A 153 -3.71 -16.35 -11.24
CA SER A 153 -4.16 -16.45 -9.84
C SER A 153 -3.39 -15.44 -8.98
N PHE A 154 -4.03 -14.33 -8.70
CA PHE A 154 -3.54 -13.28 -7.83
C PHE A 154 -3.73 -13.71 -6.36
N SER A 155 -2.67 -13.76 -5.59
CA SER A 155 -2.73 -14.06 -4.17
C SER A 155 -2.15 -12.92 -3.35
N THR A 156 -2.87 -12.54 -2.31
CA THR A 156 -2.43 -11.55 -1.32
C THR A 156 -2.28 -12.18 0.05
N ARG A 157 -1.44 -11.56 0.86
CA ARG A 157 -1.46 -11.76 2.30
C ARG A 157 -1.62 -10.41 2.96
N THR A 158 -2.66 -10.28 3.77
CA THR A 158 -2.94 -9.05 4.53
C THR A 158 -2.82 -9.33 6.00
N SER A 159 -2.08 -8.45 6.70
CA SER A 159 -1.80 -8.56 8.13
C SER A 159 -2.37 -7.36 8.87
N ILE A 160 -2.68 -7.55 10.15
CA ILE A 160 -3.04 -6.47 11.08
C ILE A 160 -2.15 -6.57 12.32
N LEU A 161 -1.58 -5.44 12.75
CA LEU A 161 -0.81 -5.30 13.98
C LEU A 161 -1.51 -4.34 14.94
N ASP A 162 -1.74 -4.76 16.16
CA ASP A 162 -2.05 -3.89 17.29
C ASP A 162 -0.73 -3.46 17.96
N THR A 163 -0.35 -2.20 17.82
CA THR A 163 0.91 -1.69 18.38
C THR A 163 0.91 -1.61 19.90
N ARG A 164 -0.26 -1.54 20.53
CA ARG A 164 -0.38 -1.46 21.98
C ARG A 164 -0.09 -2.81 22.64
N THR A 165 -0.61 -3.90 22.07
CA THR A 165 -0.44 -5.26 22.61
C THR A 165 0.73 -6.02 21.97
N GLY A 166 1.19 -5.56 20.80
CA GLY A 166 2.13 -6.28 19.97
C GLY A 166 1.53 -7.47 19.19
N TYR A 167 0.21 -7.71 19.35
CA TYR A 167 -0.47 -8.82 18.68
C TYR A 167 -0.51 -8.63 17.17
N LEU A 168 -0.07 -9.65 16.44
CA LEU A 168 0.03 -9.66 14.99
C LEU A 168 -0.86 -10.76 14.40
N ILE A 169 -1.91 -10.36 13.70
CA ILE A 169 -2.65 -11.22 12.79
C ILE A 169 -1.83 -11.32 11.51
N LYS A 170 -1.19 -12.46 11.29
CA LYS A 170 -0.28 -12.66 10.14
C LYS A 170 -1.04 -12.80 8.83
N ASN A 171 -2.23 -13.38 8.87
CA ASN A 171 -3.09 -13.58 7.71
C ASN A 171 -4.56 -13.34 8.08
N MET A 172 -5.18 -12.34 7.46
CA MET A 172 -6.59 -12.02 7.70
C MET A 172 -7.56 -13.09 7.17
N GLU A 173 -7.11 -14.00 6.32
CA GLU A 173 -7.92 -15.12 5.83
C GLU A 173 -8.32 -16.09 6.96
N GLU A 174 -7.64 -16.03 8.12
CA GLU A 174 -8.00 -16.76 9.34
C GLU A 174 -9.28 -16.21 10.01
N ILE A 175 -9.71 -14.98 9.67
CA ILE A 175 -10.92 -14.38 10.24
C ILE A 175 -12.15 -15.02 9.56
N PRO A 176 -13.08 -15.63 10.34
CA PRO A 176 -14.27 -16.24 9.78
C PRO A 176 -15.11 -15.28 8.95
N LEU A 177 -15.38 -15.63 7.70
CA LEU A 177 -16.16 -14.85 6.76
C LEU A 177 -17.62 -15.34 6.70
N THR A 178 -18.56 -14.42 6.79
CA THR A 178 -19.97 -14.63 6.44
C THR A 178 -20.26 -13.99 5.08
N LEU A 179 -20.71 -14.80 4.13
CA LEU A 179 -21.12 -14.39 2.79
C LEU A 179 -22.56 -14.84 2.57
N ASP A 180 -23.43 -13.95 2.13
CA ASP A 180 -24.88 -14.22 1.90
C ASP A 180 -25.56 -14.85 3.12
N GLY A 181 -25.23 -14.36 4.32
CA GLY A 181 -25.79 -14.84 5.59
C GLY A 181 -25.26 -16.20 6.07
N ARG A 182 -24.33 -16.82 5.37
CA ARG A 182 -23.77 -18.14 5.69
C ARG A 182 -22.26 -18.06 5.91
N ARG A 183 -21.74 -18.94 6.79
CA ARG A 183 -20.30 -19.08 6.94
C ARG A 183 -19.68 -19.52 5.61
N HIS A 184 -18.67 -18.79 5.17
CA HIS A 184 -17.95 -19.05 3.94
C HIS A 184 -16.50 -19.42 4.24
N HIS A 185 -16.05 -20.55 3.70
CA HIS A 185 -14.66 -21.00 3.76
C HIS A 185 -14.29 -21.52 2.37
N SER A 186 -13.23 -20.96 1.78
CA SER A 186 -12.75 -21.38 0.47
C SER A 186 -11.27 -21.01 0.34
N PRO A 187 -10.45 -21.84 -0.32
CA PRO A 187 -9.03 -21.55 -0.52
C PRO A 187 -8.77 -20.33 -1.46
N ASP A 188 -9.78 -19.84 -2.17
CA ASP A 188 -9.71 -18.65 -3.02
C ASP A 188 -10.03 -17.33 -2.30
N VAL A 189 -10.25 -17.38 -0.98
CA VAL A 189 -10.46 -16.18 -0.17
C VAL A 189 -9.16 -15.40 -0.06
N ASN A 190 -9.18 -14.13 -0.49
CA ASN A 190 -8.07 -13.20 -0.35
C ASN A 190 -8.54 -11.86 0.22
N TYR A 191 -7.78 -11.29 1.15
CA TYR A 191 -8.06 -9.99 1.76
C TYR A 191 -7.05 -8.92 1.33
N TRP A 192 -7.53 -7.68 1.07
CA TRP A 192 -6.66 -6.51 0.90
C TRP A 192 -7.35 -5.18 1.21
N GLY A 193 -6.57 -4.09 1.25
CA GLY A 193 -7.09 -2.73 1.32
C GLY A 193 -7.84 -2.43 2.61
N VAL A 194 -7.28 -2.79 3.77
CA VAL A 194 -7.89 -2.55 5.08
C VAL A 194 -7.97 -1.06 5.41
N THR A 195 -9.06 -0.68 6.07
CA THR A 195 -9.22 0.61 6.75
C THR A 195 -9.94 0.41 8.09
N PHE A 196 -9.58 1.19 9.10
CA PHE A 196 -10.04 1.00 10.48
C PHE A 196 -11.07 2.05 10.88
N ALA A 197 -12.07 1.64 11.66
CA ALA A 197 -12.94 2.56 12.36
C ALA A 197 -12.23 3.19 13.58
N ARG A 198 -12.81 4.27 14.12
CA ARG A 198 -12.23 4.99 15.27
C ARG A 198 -12.12 4.16 16.55
N ASP A 199 -12.86 3.06 16.65
CA ASP A 199 -12.87 2.18 17.82
C ASP A 199 -11.69 1.21 17.87
N ASP A 200 -10.79 1.24 16.86
CA ASP A 200 -9.67 0.30 16.70
C ASP A 200 -10.06 -1.18 16.77
N ASN A 201 -11.33 -1.48 16.53
CA ASN A 201 -11.91 -2.80 16.55
C ASN A 201 -12.57 -3.18 15.22
N ARG A 202 -13.46 -2.31 14.73
CA ARG A 202 -14.08 -2.53 13.42
C ARG A 202 -13.15 -2.12 12.32
N PHE A 203 -13.14 -2.91 11.26
CA PHE A 203 -12.43 -2.60 10.03
C PHE A 203 -13.31 -2.86 8.81
N TYR A 204 -12.92 -2.25 7.70
CA TYR A 204 -13.44 -2.58 6.39
C TYR A 204 -12.29 -3.02 5.51
N ALA A 205 -12.55 -3.96 4.61
CA ALA A 205 -11.56 -4.48 3.68
C ALA A 205 -12.24 -4.98 2.39
N THR A 206 -11.44 -5.25 1.40
CA THR A 206 -11.86 -6.06 0.25
C THR A 206 -11.64 -7.52 0.55
N VAL A 207 -12.58 -8.36 0.17
CA VAL A 207 -12.42 -9.82 0.04
C VAL A 207 -12.69 -10.20 -1.41
N SER A 208 -11.80 -11.02 -1.97
CA SER A 208 -12.04 -11.74 -3.21
C SER A 208 -12.36 -13.19 -2.90
N THR A 209 -13.40 -13.72 -3.52
CA THR A 209 -13.75 -15.14 -3.55
C THR A 209 -14.78 -15.39 -4.67
N LYS A 210 -14.85 -16.60 -5.21
CA LYS A 210 -15.78 -16.99 -6.30
C LYS A 210 -15.69 -16.06 -7.51
N GLY A 211 -14.50 -15.54 -7.83
CA GLY A 211 -14.29 -14.63 -8.96
C GLY A 211 -14.89 -13.23 -8.79
N LYS A 212 -15.33 -12.85 -7.59
CA LYS A 212 -15.92 -11.55 -7.26
C LYS A 212 -15.15 -10.87 -6.13
N THR A 213 -15.31 -9.54 -6.02
CA THR A 213 -14.79 -8.77 -4.89
C THR A 213 -15.95 -8.23 -4.05
N TYR A 214 -15.76 -8.23 -2.74
CA TYR A 214 -16.76 -7.80 -1.76
C TYR A 214 -16.17 -6.80 -0.79
N LEU A 215 -16.96 -5.79 -0.42
CA LEU A 215 -16.73 -5.04 0.81
C LEU A 215 -17.08 -5.92 2.00
N VAL A 216 -16.16 -6.07 2.92
CA VAL A 216 -16.45 -6.71 4.22
C VAL A 216 -16.33 -5.72 5.35
N ARG A 217 -17.17 -5.90 6.36
CA ARG A 217 -17.04 -5.29 7.69
C ARG A 217 -16.59 -6.36 8.67
N GLY A 218 -15.44 -6.16 9.27
CA GLY A 218 -14.89 -7.04 10.29
C GLY A 218 -14.97 -6.44 11.68
N ASP A 219 -14.93 -7.32 12.68
CA ASP A 219 -14.88 -7.02 14.10
C ASP A 219 -13.80 -7.91 14.74
N LEU A 220 -12.71 -7.30 15.18
CA LEU A 220 -11.55 -8.05 15.70
C LEU A 220 -11.85 -8.71 17.06
N ARG A 221 -12.69 -8.10 17.88
CA ARG A 221 -13.08 -8.67 19.19
C ARG A 221 -14.00 -9.87 19.04
N LYS A 222 -14.91 -9.82 18.04
CA LYS A 222 -15.79 -10.93 17.71
C LYS A 222 -15.11 -11.99 16.83
N TRP A 223 -13.93 -11.68 16.31
CA TRP A 223 -13.20 -12.52 15.37
C TRP A 223 -14.07 -12.96 14.21
N ALA A 224 -14.70 -11.99 13.53
CA ALA A 224 -15.65 -12.24 12.45
C ALA A 224 -15.61 -11.14 11.40
N ALA A 225 -15.93 -11.49 10.16
CA ALA A 225 -16.13 -10.58 9.05
C ALA A 225 -17.41 -10.92 8.29
N THR A 226 -18.14 -9.92 7.81
CA THR A 226 -19.37 -10.07 7.05
C THR A 226 -19.29 -9.30 5.75
N ALA A 227 -19.56 -9.96 4.63
CA ALA A 227 -19.68 -9.31 3.32
C ALA A 227 -20.93 -8.44 3.28
N LEU A 228 -20.78 -7.21 2.78
CA LEU A 228 -21.85 -6.21 2.73
C LEU A 228 -22.38 -5.99 1.32
N ARG A 229 -21.48 -5.97 0.32
CA ARG A 229 -21.83 -5.77 -1.09
C ARG A 229 -20.70 -6.16 -2.03
N GLU A 230 -21.05 -6.45 -3.28
CA GLU A 230 -20.11 -6.80 -4.35
C GLU A 230 -19.45 -5.56 -4.99
N ASN A 231 -18.35 -5.80 -5.71
CA ASN A 231 -17.64 -4.87 -6.57
C ASN A 231 -17.12 -3.63 -5.81
N VAL A 232 -16.47 -3.87 -4.68
CA VAL A 232 -15.80 -2.85 -3.86
C VAL A 232 -14.36 -3.26 -3.63
N GLU A 233 -13.42 -2.41 -3.99
CA GLU A 233 -12.01 -2.66 -3.76
C GLU A 233 -11.28 -1.50 -3.11
N CYS A 234 -10.28 -1.82 -2.28
CA CYS A 234 -9.44 -0.87 -1.57
C CYS A 234 -10.24 0.22 -0.83
N PRO A 235 -11.18 -0.16 0.06
CA PRO A 235 -11.97 0.82 0.80
C PRO A 235 -11.10 1.71 1.68
N SER A 236 -11.53 2.95 1.85
CA SER A 236 -10.94 3.95 2.73
C SER A 236 -12.05 4.66 3.50
N LEU A 237 -12.06 4.51 4.81
CA LEU A 237 -13.09 5.06 5.69
C LEU A 237 -12.85 6.55 5.91
N SER A 238 -13.91 7.35 5.82
CA SER A 238 -13.87 8.79 6.09
C SER A 238 -13.55 9.06 7.57
N PRO A 239 -12.96 10.22 7.88
CA PRO A 239 -12.63 10.59 9.26
C PRO A 239 -13.82 10.59 10.23
N ASP A 240 -15.02 10.92 9.75
CA ASP A 240 -16.27 10.88 10.51
C ASP A 240 -16.87 9.45 10.64
N ASN A 241 -16.29 8.46 9.96
CA ASN A 241 -16.73 7.06 9.91
C ASN A 241 -18.12 6.85 9.27
N THR A 242 -18.58 7.77 8.44
CA THR A 242 -19.90 7.69 7.81
C THR A 242 -19.86 7.20 6.37
N ARG A 243 -18.72 7.35 5.70
CA ARG A 243 -18.55 7.07 4.26
C ARG A 243 -17.30 6.23 3.98
N LEU A 244 -17.33 5.48 2.90
CA LEU A 244 -16.18 4.75 2.36
C LEU A 244 -15.89 5.21 0.93
N ALA A 245 -14.69 5.68 0.67
CA ALA A 245 -14.16 5.79 -0.68
C ALA A 245 -13.61 4.44 -1.13
N PHE A 246 -13.84 4.05 -2.38
CA PHE A 246 -13.38 2.78 -2.91
C PHE A 246 -13.24 2.83 -4.43
N LYS A 247 -12.49 1.90 -4.98
CA LYS A 247 -12.45 1.69 -6.42
C LYS A 247 -13.45 0.61 -6.83
N LYS A 248 -14.18 0.86 -7.90
CA LYS A 248 -15.18 -0.03 -8.47
C LYS A 248 -14.78 -0.41 -9.88
N ARG A 249 -14.90 -1.68 -10.23
CA ARG A 249 -14.71 -2.13 -11.61
C ARG A 249 -15.93 -1.72 -12.43
N VAL A 250 -15.72 -0.96 -13.50
CA VAL A 250 -16.77 -0.56 -14.44
C VAL A 250 -16.59 -1.29 -15.78
N ARG A 251 -17.70 -1.53 -16.49
CA ARG A 251 -17.66 -2.14 -17.82
C ARG A 251 -17.10 -1.11 -18.81
N GLY A 252 -16.22 -1.53 -19.71
CA GLY A 252 -15.75 -0.65 -20.79
C GLY A 252 -14.29 -0.78 -21.20
N GLY A 253 -13.47 -1.59 -20.52
CA GLY A 253 -12.08 -1.80 -20.93
C GLY A 253 -11.34 -2.74 -20.00
N THR A 254 -10.51 -3.60 -20.57
CA THR A 254 -9.62 -4.49 -19.81
C THR A 254 -8.40 -3.76 -19.24
N SER A 255 -8.01 -2.62 -19.85
CA SER A 255 -6.83 -1.83 -19.48
C SER A 255 -7.08 -0.80 -18.36
N ASP A 256 -8.31 -0.25 -18.27
CA ASP A 256 -8.64 0.87 -17.37
C ASP A 256 -9.94 0.67 -16.60
N PRO A 257 -10.06 -0.40 -15.78
CA PRO A 257 -11.36 -0.82 -15.26
C PRO A 257 -11.83 -0.02 -14.03
N TRP A 258 -10.97 0.78 -13.38
CA TRP A 258 -11.24 1.30 -12.05
C TRP A 258 -11.76 2.73 -12.05
N ARG A 259 -12.87 2.96 -11.34
CA ARG A 259 -13.39 4.31 -11.05
C ARG A 259 -13.56 4.48 -9.55
N LEU A 260 -13.33 5.70 -9.05
CA LEU A 260 -13.55 6.03 -7.66
C LEU A 260 -15.02 6.31 -7.37
N TYR A 261 -15.49 5.73 -6.28
CA TYR A 261 -16.83 5.91 -5.74
C TYR A 261 -16.76 6.22 -4.24
N VAL A 262 -17.83 6.82 -3.73
CA VAL A 262 -18.08 6.97 -2.29
C VAL A 262 -19.37 6.25 -1.94
N LEU A 263 -19.34 5.44 -0.89
CA LEU A 263 -20.46 4.72 -0.30
C LEU A 263 -20.85 5.40 1.02
N ASP A 264 -22.10 5.75 1.18
CA ASP A 264 -22.71 6.12 2.47
C ASP A 264 -23.01 4.83 3.25
N LEU A 265 -22.42 4.69 4.44
CA LEU A 265 -22.52 3.45 5.24
C LEU A 265 -23.89 3.26 5.91
N ARG A 266 -24.66 4.32 6.08
CA ARG A 266 -25.99 4.24 6.68
C ARG A 266 -27.03 3.82 5.65
N THR A 267 -26.97 4.39 4.46
CA THR A 267 -27.97 4.15 3.40
C THR A 267 -27.55 3.08 2.41
N MET A 268 -26.27 2.71 2.41
CA MET A 268 -25.65 1.83 1.42
C MET A 268 -25.77 2.33 -0.04
N ARG A 269 -26.00 3.63 -0.22
CA ARG A 269 -26.03 4.29 -1.53
C ARG A 269 -24.60 4.68 -1.94
N GLU A 270 -24.24 4.34 -3.16
CA GLU A 270 -22.95 4.73 -3.75
C GLU A 270 -23.11 5.88 -4.74
N ARG A 271 -22.04 6.63 -4.90
CA ARG A 271 -21.94 7.77 -5.82
C ARG A 271 -20.60 7.72 -6.54
N PRO A 272 -20.56 7.86 -7.88
CA PRO A 272 -19.31 8.05 -8.60
C PRO A 272 -18.68 9.41 -8.26
N LEU A 273 -17.35 9.48 -8.30
CA LEU A 273 -16.61 10.73 -8.22
C LEU A 273 -16.34 11.29 -9.61
N ALA A 274 -15.96 12.56 -9.68
CA ALA A 274 -15.65 13.26 -10.94
C ALA A 274 -14.32 12.82 -11.58
N GLU A 275 -13.61 11.84 -11.00
CA GLU A 275 -12.41 11.25 -11.60
C GLU A 275 -12.77 10.20 -12.65
N HIS A 276 -12.35 10.45 -13.90
CA HIS A 276 -12.64 9.58 -15.04
C HIS A 276 -11.48 8.67 -15.45
N HIS A 277 -10.27 8.89 -14.92
CA HIS A 277 -9.15 7.99 -15.16
C HIS A 277 -9.27 6.72 -14.32
N SER A 278 -8.57 5.69 -14.74
CA SER A 278 -8.47 4.45 -13.96
C SER A 278 -7.58 4.66 -12.74
N VAL A 279 -8.15 4.55 -11.55
CA VAL A 279 -7.42 4.71 -10.28
C VAL A 279 -7.19 3.34 -9.66
N ASP A 280 -5.97 2.80 -9.78
CA ASP A 280 -5.56 1.59 -9.07
C ASP A 280 -4.79 1.94 -7.78
N ASP A 281 -5.43 2.68 -6.89
CA ASP A 281 -4.86 3.05 -5.59
C ASP A 281 -5.90 2.87 -4.47
N GLN A 282 -5.44 2.90 -3.22
CA GLN A 282 -6.31 3.05 -2.06
C GLN A 282 -6.31 4.53 -1.67
N ALA A 283 -7.35 5.24 -2.05
CA ALA A 283 -7.48 6.67 -1.79
C ALA A 283 -7.36 7.00 -0.30
N ALA A 284 -6.86 8.19 0.01
CA ALA A 284 -6.76 8.73 1.36
C ALA A 284 -7.69 9.94 1.51
N TRP A 285 -8.37 10.04 2.63
CA TRP A 285 -9.15 11.23 2.99
C TRP A 285 -8.24 12.31 3.53
N LEU A 286 -8.25 13.49 2.92
CA LEU A 286 -7.56 14.68 3.45
C LEU A 286 -8.37 15.33 4.59
N ASP A 287 -9.69 15.31 4.46
CA ASP A 287 -10.70 15.75 5.42
C ASP A 287 -11.97 14.92 5.17
N ASN A 288 -13.16 15.39 5.60
CA ASN A 288 -14.40 14.67 5.30
C ASN A 288 -14.86 14.85 3.85
N ASP A 289 -14.37 15.86 3.13
CA ASP A 289 -14.94 16.27 1.86
C ASP A 289 -13.97 16.11 0.66
N THR A 290 -12.69 15.79 0.93
CA THR A 290 -11.64 15.70 -0.08
C THR A 290 -10.89 14.37 -0.03
N LEU A 291 -10.77 13.72 -1.17
CA LEU A 291 -9.96 12.52 -1.38
C LEU A 291 -8.68 12.82 -2.13
N ALA A 292 -7.60 12.16 -1.74
CA ALA A 292 -6.33 12.14 -2.47
C ALA A 292 -6.00 10.72 -2.92
N TYR A 293 -5.46 10.57 -4.12
CA TYR A 293 -5.09 9.29 -4.75
C TYR A 293 -3.94 9.49 -5.72
N ALA A 294 -3.23 8.42 -6.05
CA ALA A 294 -2.14 8.46 -7.01
C ALA A 294 -2.60 7.96 -8.39
N LEU A 295 -2.15 8.66 -9.43
CA LEU A 295 -2.24 8.26 -10.83
C LEU A 295 -0.85 8.14 -11.44
N PRO A 296 -0.69 7.44 -12.58
CA PRO A 296 0.52 7.52 -13.38
C PRO A 296 0.90 8.97 -13.66
N GLY A 297 2.17 9.31 -13.46
CA GLY A 297 2.66 10.67 -13.62
C GLY A 297 2.80 11.06 -15.09
N ARG A 298 2.81 12.37 -15.34
CA ARG A 298 3.08 12.97 -16.65
C ARG A 298 4.55 13.42 -16.75
N GLU A 299 5.05 13.67 -17.94
CA GLU A 299 6.38 14.27 -18.19
C GLU A 299 7.53 13.49 -17.51
N GLY A 300 7.52 12.16 -17.62
CA GLY A 300 8.56 11.28 -17.05
C GLY A 300 8.48 11.04 -15.54
N ARG A 301 7.49 11.61 -14.85
CA ARG A 301 7.22 11.29 -13.44
C ARG A 301 6.56 9.92 -13.32
N LYS A 302 6.92 9.16 -12.28
CA LYS A 302 6.33 7.82 -12.07
C LYS A 302 4.87 7.90 -11.63
N GLN A 303 4.55 8.80 -10.71
CA GLN A 303 3.21 9.01 -10.16
C GLN A 303 3.01 10.45 -9.75
N ASP A 304 1.77 10.90 -9.80
CA ASP A 304 1.31 12.20 -9.31
C ASP A 304 0.14 11.97 -8.33
N VAL A 305 0.05 12.77 -7.26
CA VAL A 305 -1.11 12.76 -6.36
C VAL A 305 -2.13 13.79 -6.84
N TRP A 306 -3.35 13.33 -7.00
CA TRP A 306 -4.52 14.11 -7.36
C TRP A 306 -5.50 14.18 -6.21
N THR A 307 -6.36 15.18 -6.22
CA THR A 307 -7.48 15.33 -5.29
C THR A 307 -8.80 15.48 -6.02
N VAL A 308 -9.89 15.03 -5.38
CA VAL A 308 -11.25 15.18 -5.90
C VAL A 308 -12.23 15.36 -4.74
N PRO A 309 -13.29 16.21 -4.89
CA PRO A 309 -14.38 16.28 -3.91
C PRO A 309 -15.09 14.94 -3.72
N ALA A 310 -15.41 14.59 -2.48
CA ALA A 310 -16.02 13.32 -2.11
C ALA A 310 -17.53 13.26 -2.38
N ASP A 311 -18.13 14.38 -2.73
CA ASP A 311 -19.56 14.50 -3.05
C ASP A 311 -19.88 14.24 -4.54
N GLY A 312 -18.85 13.94 -5.34
CA GLY A 312 -18.97 13.70 -6.78
C GLY A 312 -19.08 14.96 -7.63
N SER A 313 -19.03 16.14 -7.02
CA SER A 313 -18.99 17.44 -7.71
C SER A 313 -17.55 17.81 -8.15
N GLY A 314 -17.42 18.94 -8.81
CA GLY A 314 -16.13 19.54 -9.16
C GLY A 314 -15.38 18.75 -10.23
N ARG A 315 -14.05 18.83 -10.16
CA ARG A 315 -13.11 18.14 -11.05
C ARG A 315 -11.85 17.71 -10.29
N PRO A 316 -11.13 16.69 -10.78
CA PRO A 316 -9.83 16.32 -10.23
C PRO A 316 -8.81 17.47 -10.36
N GLU A 317 -8.01 17.66 -9.33
CA GLU A 317 -6.93 18.66 -9.30
C GLU A 317 -5.60 17.99 -8.99
N LEU A 318 -4.54 18.36 -9.74
CA LEU A 318 -3.18 17.91 -9.47
C LEU A 318 -2.68 18.57 -8.18
N ARG A 319 -2.46 17.73 -7.15
CA ARG A 319 -2.05 18.21 -5.83
C ARG A 319 -0.55 18.14 -5.61
N ILE A 320 0.08 17.02 -5.99
CA ILE A 320 1.51 16.78 -5.78
C ILE A 320 2.10 16.14 -7.03
N PRO A 321 2.77 16.93 -7.89
CA PRO A 321 3.57 16.35 -8.95
C PRO A 321 4.69 15.47 -8.39
N GLY A 322 4.87 14.27 -8.94
CA GLY A 322 5.90 13.34 -8.50
C GLY A 322 5.70 12.86 -7.06
N GLY A 323 4.46 12.51 -6.70
CA GLY A 323 4.09 11.98 -5.39
C GLY A 323 3.23 10.73 -5.45
N SER A 324 3.21 9.97 -4.37
CA SER A 324 2.33 8.81 -4.17
C SER A 324 2.13 8.53 -2.68
N SER A 325 1.23 7.60 -2.33
CA SER A 325 0.93 7.24 -0.93
C SER A 325 0.59 8.45 -0.06
N PRO A 326 -0.42 9.28 -0.40
CA PRO A 326 -0.79 10.42 0.41
C PRO A 326 -1.33 9.99 1.78
N ALA A 327 -0.93 10.72 2.85
CA ALA A 327 -1.37 10.50 4.22
C ALA A 327 -1.52 11.84 4.94
N ALA A 328 -2.75 12.20 5.30
CA ALA A 328 -3.03 13.43 6.05
C ALA A 328 -2.88 13.17 7.56
N VAL A 329 -1.98 13.89 8.21
CA VAL A 329 -1.81 13.89 9.68
C VAL A 329 -2.55 15.10 10.25
N ARG A 330 -3.59 14.84 11.07
CA ARG A 330 -4.52 15.84 11.59
C ARG A 330 -4.36 16.03 13.09
#